data_df7562afe911e5e4f42ae41597127245
#
_entry.id   df7562afe911e5e4f42ae41597127245
#
_cell.length_a   1.000
_cell.length_b   1.000
_cell.length_c   1.000
_cell.angle_alpha   90.00
_cell.angle_beta   90.00
_cell.angle_gamma   90.00
#
_symmetry.space_group_name_H-M   'P 1'
#
loop_
_entity.id
_entity.type
_entity.pdbx_description
1 polymer ?
#
loop_
_entity_poly.entity_id
_entity_poly.type
_entity_poly.pdbx_seq_one_letter_code
_entity_poly.pdbx_strand_id
1 'polypeptide(L)'
;KEREVGININQTLVLTQYVNLDSAAIPSYNAFINELDANPAIQSVTASTSVPGGEVGGSSDFNLKGSPLGKRCRVFGVDKKFIPAYDLKLVAGRNFAEDRPAIDTNYVINIIVNETAAKVFGFASPVEMMGQELRGAGFNCKVIGVVKDYHQESLQHSFDPIVFYPDEERNFGYFSLKLNTGNLPALMDFVKTKWNSHFPESPYQFSFLDEQFNNQYKGDKLFSTVLWLFTIIAIIVACLGLFGLSLYTVSKRMKEIGIRKVLGATIGQITRMVTKDYLKLVIVAGVIAVPVAYWLLKNWLNKYAFRISIDIWFFLLPVLMIITIALITVLYQSVRAALANPVKSLRTE
;
A
#
# COMPACT_ATOMS: atom_id res chain seq x y z
N LYS A 1 -6.20 8.50 0.34
CA LYS A 1 -4.98 8.05 -0.38
C LYS A 1 -3.84 9.07 -0.26
N GLU A 2 -4.10 10.38 -0.44
CA GLU A 2 -3.07 11.42 -0.33
C GLU A 2 -2.44 11.52 1.07
N ARG A 3 -3.25 11.36 2.13
CA ARG A 3 -2.75 11.41 3.51
C ARG A 3 -1.86 10.22 3.89
N GLU A 4 -2.02 9.09 3.20
CA GLU A 4 -1.27 7.87 3.49
C GLU A 4 0.12 7.88 2.82
N VAL A 5 0.24 8.47 1.61
CA VAL A 5 1.49 8.46 0.84
C VAL A 5 2.40 9.64 1.19
N GLY A 6 1.85 10.75 1.70
CA GLY A 6 2.59 11.95 2.09
C GLY A 6 2.88 12.92 0.95
N ILE A 7 2.41 12.62 -0.26
CA ILE A 7 2.57 13.42 -1.48
C ILE A 7 1.31 13.41 -2.33
N ASN A 8 1.17 14.38 -3.22
CA ASN A 8 0.06 14.47 -4.16
C ASN A 8 0.37 13.74 -5.47
N ILE A 9 -0.19 12.55 -5.63
CA ILE A 9 -0.03 11.69 -6.83
C ILE A 9 -1.23 11.75 -7.79
N ASN A 10 -2.33 12.42 -7.41
CA ASN A 10 -3.55 12.42 -8.21
C ASN A 10 -3.33 13.14 -9.53
N GLN A 11 -3.98 12.63 -10.58
CA GLN A 11 -3.95 13.22 -11.92
C GLN A 11 -2.53 13.58 -12.39
N THR A 12 -1.54 12.72 -12.07
CA THR A 12 -0.16 12.91 -12.50
C THR A 12 0.16 11.91 -13.60
N LEU A 13 0.41 12.43 -14.80
CA LEU A 13 0.89 11.67 -15.95
C LEU A 13 2.40 11.67 -15.94
N VAL A 14 3.01 10.50 -16.06
CA VAL A 14 4.46 10.33 -16.14
C VAL A 14 4.82 9.85 -17.53
N LEU A 15 5.69 10.58 -18.22
CA LEU A 15 6.32 10.17 -19.47
C LEU A 15 7.69 9.61 -19.16
N THR A 16 8.04 8.47 -19.73
CA THR A 16 9.35 7.83 -19.53
C THR A 16 10.23 8.08 -20.75
N GLN A 17 11.44 8.56 -20.50
CA GLN A 17 12.45 8.80 -21.52
C GLN A 17 13.56 7.76 -21.41
N TYR A 18 13.84 7.08 -22.51
CA TYR A 18 14.83 6.00 -22.56
C TYR A 18 16.17 6.42 -23.20
N VAL A 19 16.20 7.57 -23.82
CA VAL A 19 17.41 8.05 -24.51
C VAL A 19 18.10 9.09 -23.61
N ASN A 20 19.35 8.87 -23.26
CA ASN A 20 20.15 9.87 -22.57
C ASN A 20 20.24 11.10 -23.45
N LEU A 21 19.84 12.25 -22.93
CA LEU A 21 19.94 13.53 -23.61
C LEU A 21 21.42 13.92 -23.66
N ASP A 22 21.96 14.02 -24.87
CA ASP A 22 23.21 14.74 -25.08
C ASP A 22 23.01 16.22 -24.76
N SER A 23 24.06 16.93 -24.37
CA SER A 23 24.00 18.39 -24.12
C SER A 23 23.42 19.18 -25.30
N ALA A 24 23.52 18.66 -26.52
CA ALA A 24 22.86 19.18 -27.71
C ALA A 24 21.32 19.13 -27.67
N ALA A 25 20.73 18.27 -26.85
CA ALA A 25 19.27 18.12 -26.72
C ALA A 25 18.63 19.04 -25.67
N ILE A 26 19.44 19.76 -24.89
CA ILE A 26 18.94 20.70 -23.85
C ILE A 26 17.95 21.74 -24.42
N PRO A 27 18.18 22.35 -25.61
CA PRO A 27 17.22 23.30 -26.20
C PRO A 27 15.86 22.64 -26.49
N SER A 28 15.86 21.41 -27.06
CA SER A 28 14.62 20.66 -27.31
C SER A 28 13.88 20.31 -26.03
N TYR A 29 14.59 19.94 -24.98
CA TYR A 29 14.06 19.71 -23.66
C TYR A 29 13.33 20.95 -23.10
N ASN A 30 14.01 22.12 -23.14
CA ASN A 30 13.40 23.35 -22.65
C ASN A 30 12.16 23.76 -23.47
N ALA A 31 12.25 23.63 -24.80
CA ALA A 31 11.13 23.92 -25.68
C ALA A 31 9.93 23.00 -25.37
N PHE A 32 10.16 21.71 -25.19
CA PHE A 32 9.14 20.73 -24.82
C PHE A 32 8.44 21.11 -23.50
N ILE A 33 9.20 21.37 -22.43
CA ILE A 33 8.61 21.78 -21.15
C ILE A 33 7.81 23.08 -21.28
N ASN A 34 8.35 24.08 -21.98
CA ASN A 34 7.66 25.35 -22.17
C ASN A 34 6.34 25.20 -22.95
N GLU A 35 6.32 24.35 -23.98
CA GLU A 35 5.11 24.07 -24.74
C GLU A 35 4.06 23.32 -23.91
N LEU A 36 4.48 22.41 -23.04
CA LEU A 36 3.58 21.73 -22.13
C LEU A 36 3.04 22.67 -21.05
N ASP A 37 3.89 23.49 -20.43
CA ASP A 37 3.49 24.48 -19.41
C ASP A 37 2.55 25.56 -19.97
N ALA A 38 2.60 25.85 -21.28
CA ALA A 38 1.70 26.81 -21.93
C ALA A 38 0.28 26.23 -22.14
N ASN A 39 0.08 24.93 -21.97
CA ASN A 39 -1.24 24.30 -22.14
C ASN A 39 -2.05 24.42 -20.85
N PRO A 40 -3.24 25.09 -20.86
CA PRO A 40 -4.04 25.30 -19.65
C PRO A 40 -4.59 24.00 -19.01
N ALA A 41 -4.57 22.88 -19.74
CA ALA A 41 -4.93 21.56 -19.22
C ALA A 41 -3.81 20.92 -18.38
N ILE A 42 -2.62 21.52 -18.33
CA ILE A 42 -1.46 21.07 -17.55
C ILE A 42 -1.18 22.13 -16.48
N GLN A 43 -1.28 21.73 -15.23
CA GLN A 43 -1.05 22.62 -14.09
C GLN A 43 0.45 22.90 -13.85
N SER A 44 1.27 21.87 -14.00
CA SER A 44 2.74 21.96 -13.87
C SER A 44 3.42 20.80 -14.56
N VAL A 45 4.64 21.05 -15.04
CA VAL A 45 5.54 20.03 -15.59
C VAL A 45 6.81 20.04 -14.76
N THR A 46 7.28 18.87 -14.35
CA THR A 46 8.56 18.68 -13.66
C THR A 46 9.31 17.49 -14.23
N ALA A 47 10.62 17.50 -14.11
CA ALA A 47 11.46 16.41 -14.59
C ALA A 47 12.40 15.89 -13.51
N SER A 48 12.68 14.58 -13.57
CA SER A 48 13.49 13.92 -12.55
C SER A 48 14.12 12.62 -13.07
N THR A 49 15.16 12.15 -12.36
CA THR A 49 15.79 10.86 -12.64
C THR A 49 14.96 9.68 -12.11
N SER A 50 14.03 9.94 -11.20
CA SER A 50 13.10 8.96 -10.62
C SER A 50 11.81 9.65 -10.22
N VAL A 51 10.71 8.91 -10.18
CA VAL A 51 9.41 9.39 -9.72
C VAL A 51 9.00 8.74 -8.41
N PRO A 52 8.19 9.42 -7.58
CA PRO A 52 7.58 8.78 -6.41
C PRO A 52 6.80 7.53 -6.83
N GLY A 53 6.96 6.43 -6.08
CA GLY A 53 6.31 5.15 -6.44
C GLY A 53 6.99 4.36 -7.56
N GLY A 54 7.97 4.92 -8.22
CA GLY A 54 8.79 4.25 -9.23
C GLY A 54 10.04 3.60 -8.66
N GLU A 55 10.71 2.80 -9.49
CA GLU A 55 12.03 2.30 -9.14
C GLU A 55 13.01 3.46 -8.98
N VAL A 56 13.78 3.44 -7.91
CA VAL A 56 14.81 4.45 -7.67
C VAL A 56 16.07 4.03 -8.39
N GLY A 57 16.41 4.79 -9.44
CA GLY A 57 17.51 4.46 -10.35
C GLY A 57 18.91 4.53 -9.73
N GLY A 58 19.08 5.10 -8.53
CA GLY A 58 20.40 5.25 -7.95
C GLY A 58 20.42 5.33 -6.44
N SER A 59 21.50 4.82 -5.86
CA SER A 59 21.87 5.07 -4.45
C SER A 59 23.37 5.35 -4.38
N SER A 60 23.75 6.23 -3.48
CA SER A 60 25.15 6.59 -3.23
C SER A 60 25.44 6.65 -1.75
N ASP A 61 26.68 6.46 -1.37
CA ASP A 61 27.12 6.63 0.00
C ASP A 61 27.49 8.10 0.22
N PHE A 62 26.92 8.69 1.27
CA PHE A 62 27.20 10.06 1.70
C PHE A 62 27.86 10.05 3.06
N ASN A 63 28.88 10.87 3.25
CA ASN A 63 29.62 11.04 4.48
C ASN A 63 29.44 12.46 4.96
N LEU A 64 29.21 12.67 6.24
CA LEU A 64 29.39 13.99 6.86
C LEU A 64 30.85 14.40 6.76
N LYS A 65 31.11 15.67 6.51
CA LYS A 65 32.45 16.23 6.49
C LYS A 65 33.16 15.91 7.81
N GLY A 66 34.30 15.23 7.70
CA GLY A 66 35.05 14.77 8.88
C GLY A 66 34.65 13.41 9.47
N SER A 67 33.64 12.75 8.94
CA SER A 67 33.26 11.39 9.33
C SER A 67 33.68 10.36 8.27
N PRO A 68 34.35 9.27 8.64
CA PRO A 68 34.68 8.20 7.70
C PRO A 68 33.50 7.28 7.38
N LEU A 69 32.41 7.36 8.16
CA LEU A 69 31.27 6.46 8.03
C LEU A 69 30.27 6.99 7.00
N GLY A 70 30.22 6.33 5.84
CA GLY A 70 29.21 6.58 4.83
C GLY A 70 27.83 6.03 5.19
N LYS A 71 26.80 6.76 4.81
CA LYS A 71 25.40 6.35 4.91
C LYS A 71 24.82 6.25 3.51
N ARG A 72 24.26 5.10 3.19
CA ARG A 72 23.66 4.87 1.89
C ARG A 72 22.32 5.62 1.79
N CYS A 73 22.22 6.50 0.79
CA CYS A 73 21.01 7.26 0.51
C CYS A 73 20.57 7.00 -0.92
N ARG A 74 19.27 7.03 -1.16
CA ARG A 74 18.70 7.08 -2.50
C ARG A 74 18.92 8.47 -3.08
N VAL A 75 19.19 8.57 -4.37
CA VAL A 75 19.58 9.82 -5.02
C VAL A 75 18.60 10.16 -6.12
N PHE A 76 18.05 11.37 -6.07
CA PHE A 76 17.11 11.90 -7.05
C PHE A 76 17.68 13.17 -7.68
N GLY A 77 18.00 13.13 -8.96
CA GLY A 77 18.19 14.31 -9.76
C GLY A 77 16.83 14.92 -10.07
N VAL A 78 16.64 16.18 -9.76
CA VAL A 78 15.34 16.86 -9.89
C VAL A 78 15.50 18.26 -10.44
N ASP A 79 14.45 18.78 -11.09
CA ASP A 79 14.33 20.19 -11.40
C ASP A 79 13.76 20.97 -10.19
N LYS A 80 13.79 22.31 -10.30
CA LYS A 80 13.30 23.21 -9.25
C LYS A 80 11.78 23.09 -8.98
N LYS A 81 11.01 22.58 -9.93
CA LYS A 81 9.56 22.41 -9.84
C LYS A 81 9.15 21.10 -9.16
N PHE A 82 10.09 20.16 -8.95
CA PHE A 82 9.80 18.85 -8.42
C PHE A 82 9.14 18.90 -7.03
N ILE A 83 9.76 19.62 -6.09
CA ILE A 83 9.25 19.73 -4.71
C ILE A 83 7.81 20.29 -4.68
N PRO A 84 7.49 21.43 -5.33
CA PRO A 84 6.12 21.94 -5.36
C PRO A 84 5.16 21.09 -6.22
N ALA A 85 5.62 20.49 -7.33
CA ALA A 85 4.76 19.69 -8.20
C ALA A 85 4.15 18.46 -7.48
N TYR A 86 4.91 17.88 -6.57
CA TYR A 86 4.47 16.75 -5.73
C TYR A 86 3.92 17.17 -4.36
N ASP A 87 3.83 18.49 -4.09
CA ASP A 87 3.40 19.03 -2.79
C ASP A 87 4.25 18.48 -1.61
N LEU A 88 5.54 18.30 -1.86
CA LEU A 88 6.49 17.87 -0.84
C LEU A 88 6.67 19.00 0.18
N LYS A 89 6.33 18.73 1.44
CA LYS A 89 6.38 19.72 2.53
C LYS A 89 7.82 19.94 3.01
N LEU A 90 8.33 21.14 2.84
CA LEU A 90 9.57 21.56 3.48
C LEU A 90 9.32 21.71 4.99
N VAL A 91 10.08 20.98 5.80
CA VAL A 91 10.06 21.09 7.29
C VAL A 91 11.15 22.00 7.81
N ALA A 92 12.21 22.23 7.02
CA ALA A 92 13.25 23.20 7.30
C ALA A 92 13.89 23.69 5.99
N GLY A 93 14.39 24.93 5.99
CA GLY A 93 15.16 25.49 4.89
C GLY A 93 14.33 25.98 3.71
N ARG A 94 14.87 25.86 2.49
CA ARG A 94 14.29 26.36 1.25
C ARG A 94 14.40 25.36 0.11
N ASN A 95 13.60 25.57 -0.94
CA ASN A 95 13.71 24.87 -2.21
C ASN A 95 14.91 25.33 -3.04
N PHE A 96 15.21 24.62 -4.12
CA PHE A 96 16.19 25.02 -5.13
C PHE A 96 15.79 26.36 -5.76
N ALA A 97 16.76 27.27 -5.84
CA ALA A 97 16.60 28.54 -6.50
C ALA A 97 17.11 28.49 -7.95
N GLU A 98 16.84 29.57 -8.72
CA GLU A 98 17.37 29.71 -10.10
C GLU A 98 18.85 30.09 -10.13
N ASP A 99 19.41 30.49 -8.99
CA ASP A 99 20.78 30.95 -8.90
C ASP A 99 21.74 29.78 -9.22
N ARG A 100 22.35 29.83 -10.39
CA ARG A 100 23.47 28.95 -10.72
C ARG A 100 24.66 29.34 -9.84
N PRO A 101 25.23 28.44 -9.05
CA PRO A 101 26.55 28.73 -8.50
C PRO A 101 27.54 28.88 -9.66
N ALA A 102 28.42 29.89 -9.57
CA ALA A 102 29.51 30.02 -10.50
C ALA A 102 30.32 28.70 -10.50
N ILE A 103 30.75 28.26 -11.68
CA ILE A 103 31.60 27.08 -11.84
C ILE A 103 32.95 27.41 -11.20
N ASP A 104 33.12 27.04 -9.94
CA ASP A 104 34.39 27.11 -9.22
C ASP A 104 34.91 25.69 -8.99
N THR A 105 36.22 25.53 -8.96
CA THR A 105 36.91 24.24 -8.74
C THR A 105 36.59 23.58 -7.39
N ASN A 106 35.97 24.32 -6.48
CA ASN A 106 35.42 23.85 -5.19
C ASN A 106 33.88 23.78 -5.19
N TYR A 107 33.30 23.39 -6.31
CA TYR A 107 31.86 23.34 -6.48
C TYR A 107 31.16 22.53 -5.37
N VAL A 108 30.30 23.21 -4.62
CA VAL A 108 29.46 22.59 -3.58
C VAL A 108 28.02 22.58 -4.09
N ILE A 109 27.47 21.38 -4.31
CA ILE A 109 26.10 21.22 -4.77
C ILE A 109 25.12 21.42 -3.61
N ASN A 110 24.15 22.29 -3.78
CA ASN A 110 23.05 22.45 -2.85
C ASN A 110 22.11 21.24 -2.96
N ILE A 111 21.85 20.56 -1.84
CA ILE A 111 20.97 19.40 -1.78
C ILE A 111 19.83 19.61 -0.80
N ILE A 112 18.71 18.92 -1.07
CA ILE A 112 17.59 18.79 -0.15
C ILE A 112 17.55 17.32 0.29
N VAL A 113 17.27 17.06 1.57
CA VAL A 113 17.17 15.71 2.11
C VAL A 113 15.81 15.50 2.74
N ASN A 114 15.41 14.24 3.00
CA ASN A 114 14.21 13.98 3.78
C ASN A 114 14.52 13.81 5.29
N GLU A 115 13.49 13.77 6.13
CA GLU A 115 13.64 13.63 7.59
C GLU A 115 14.38 12.34 7.98
N THR A 116 14.14 11.24 7.24
CA THR A 116 14.82 9.96 7.47
C THR A 116 16.32 10.08 7.21
N ALA A 117 16.75 10.81 6.17
CA ALA A 117 18.17 11.06 5.94
C ALA A 117 18.78 11.84 7.12
N ALA A 118 18.13 12.89 7.62
CA ALA A 118 18.61 13.62 8.79
C ALA A 118 18.82 12.69 10.01
N LYS A 119 17.85 11.81 10.28
CA LYS A 119 17.94 10.82 11.38
C LYS A 119 19.10 9.82 11.19
N VAL A 120 19.30 9.33 9.97
CA VAL A 120 20.36 8.36 9.62
C VAL A 120 21.75 8.99 9.80
N PHE A 121 21.89 10.31 9.57
CA PHE A 121 23.11 11.06 9.86
C PHE A 121 23.26 11.44 11.34
N GLY A 122 22.30 11.09 12.21
CA GLY A 122 22.40 11.27 13.66
C GLY A 122 21.82 12.59 14.18
N PHE A 123 21.10 13.35 13.37
CA PHE A 123 20.44 14.58 13.78
C PHE A 123 19.05 14.31 14.35
N ALA A 124 18.77 14.87 15.53
CA ALA A 124 17.49 14.70 16.21
C ALA A 124 16.40 15.60 15.58
N SER A 125 16.80 16.75 15.04
CA SER A 125 15.89 17.72 14.42
C SER A 125 16.28 17.99 12.96
N PRO A 126 15.27 18.13 12.05
CA PRO A 126 15.52 18.58 10.67
C PRO A 126 16.30 19.89 10.55
N VAL A 127 16.14 20.80 11.52
CA VAL A 127 16.82 22.08 11.55
C VAL A 127 18.34 21.92 11.75
N GLU A 128 18.77 20.96 12.54
CA GLU A 128 20.20 20.68 12.80
C GLU A 128 20.94 20.18 11.55
N MET A 129 20.20 19.58 10.61
CA MET A 129 20.75 19.11 9.34
C MET A 129 21.04 20.26 8.39
N MET A 130 20.44 21.46 8.59
CA MET A 130 20.62 22.61 7.74
C MET A 130 22.06 23.13 7.73
N GLY A 131 22.56 23.38 6.52
CA GLY A 131 23.93 23.90 6.34
C GLY A 131 25.05 22.88 6.51
N GLN A 132 24.71 21.63 6.87
CA GLN A 132 25.70 20.55 6.98
C GLN A 132 26.33 20.25 5.61
N GLU A 133 27.64 19.97 5.64
CA GLU A 133 28.39 19.58 4.45
C GLU A 133 28.52 18.06 4.40
N LEU A 134 28.09 17.49 3.27
CA LEU A 134 28.20 16.07 2.95
C LEU A 134 29.15 15.88 1.77
N ARG A 135 29.77 14.71 1.70
CA ARG A 135 30.50 14.27 0.52
C ARG A 135 29.88 12.95 0.03
N GLY A 136 29.39 12.92 -1.19
CA GLY A 136 28.80 11.73 -1.78
C GLY A 136 28.54 11.90 -3.26
N ALA A 137 28.28 10.81 -3.99
CA ALA A 137 28.08 10.81 -5.44
C ALA A 137 29.19 11.53 -6.24
N GLY A 138 30.42 11.59 -5.70
CA GLY A 138 31.53 12.28 -6.33
C GLY A 138 31.64 13.77 -6.04
N PHE A 139 30.71 14.38 -5.31
CA PHE A 139 30.62 15.83 -5.07
C PHE A 139 30.65 16.21 -3.60
N ASN A 140 31.04 17.45 -3.31
CA ASN A 140 30.77 18.09 -2.03
C ASN A 140 29.38 18.70 -2.07
N CYS A 141 28.58 18.45 -1.05
CA CYS A 141 27.18 18.86 -0.99
C CYS A 141 26.92 19.68 0.26
N LYS A 142 25.99 20.64 0.17
CA LYS A 142 25.50 21.42 1.30
C LYS A 142 23.98 21.27 1.41
N VAL A 143 23.48 20.93 2.59
CA VAL A 143 22.05 20.80 2.83
C VAL A 143 21.41 22.17 2.96
N ILE A 144 20.47 22.48 2.06
CA ILE A 144 19.73 23.75 2.02
C ILE A 144 18.27 23.62 2.41
N GLY A 145 17.75 22.39 2.47
CA GLY A 145 16.37 22.11 2.83
C GLY A 145 16.18 20.69 3.33
N VAL A 146 15.18 20.50 4.17
CA VAL A 146 14.71 19.19 4.61
C VAL A 146 13.22 19.07 4.29
N VAL A 147 12.83 18.02 3.57
CA VAL A 147 11.43 17.70 3.28
C VAL A 147 10.90 16.63 4.23
N LYS A 148 9.60 16.65 4.45
CA LYS A 148 8.91 15.60 5.21
C LYS A 148 9.08 14.26 4.51
N ASP A 149 9.15 13.18 5.30
CA ASP A 149 9.16 11.82 4.76
C ASP A 149 7.89 11.52 3.97
N TYR A 150 8.04 10.82 2.85
CA TYR A 150 6.96 10.29 2.03
C TYR A 150 7.27 8.86 1.61
N HIS A 151 6.24 8.11 1.23
CA HIS A 151 6.41 6.73 0.77
C HIS A 151 6.87 6.70 -0.69
N GLN A 152 8.14 6.38 -0.88
CA GLN A 152 8.71 6.16 -2.22
C GLN A 152 8.22 4.85 -2.81
N GLU A 153 8.09 3.83 -1.98
CA GLU A 153 7.57 2.52 -2.33
C GLU A 153 6.29 2.23 -1.52
N SER A 154 5.77 0.99 -1.61
CA SER A 154 4.58 0.60 -0.86
C SER A 154 4.77 0.79 0.65
N LEU A 155 3.66 0.91 1.40
CA LEU A 155 3.63 0.98 2.86
C LEU A 155 4.27 -0.23 3.58
N GLN A 156 4.72 -1.24 2.82
CA GLN A 156 5.46 -2.39 3.33
C GLN A 156 6.89 -2.02 3.74
N HIS A 157 7.47 -1.01 3.06
CA HIS A 157 8.84 -0.57 3.29
C HIS A 157 8.89 0.64 4.24
N SER A 158 9.95 0.70 5.04
CA SER A 158 10.26 1.90 5.83
C SER A 158 10.62 3.06 4.92
N PHE A 159 10.58 4.27 5.45
CA PHE A 159 11.09 5.42 4.72
C PHE A 159 12.58 5.25 4.43
N ASP A 160 12.96 5.49 3.18
CA ASP A 160 14.36 5.50 2.78
C ASP A 160 14.99 6.88 3.02
N PRO A 161 16.28 6.93 3.36
CA PRO A 161 17.01 8.18 3.32
C PRO A 161 17.18 8.64 1.87
N ILE A 162 16.66 9.83 1.55
CA ILE A 162 16.64 10.38 0.19
C ILE A 162 17.43 11.70 0.16
N VAL A 163 18.23 11.84 -0.89
CA VAL A 163 18.94 13.05 -1.25
C VAL A 163 18.45 13.53 -2.62
N PHE A 164 17.90 14.73 -2.66
CA PHE A 164 17.54 15.41 -3.89
C PHE A 164 18.66 16.37 -4.27
N TYR A 165 19.09 16.34 -5.52
CA TYR A 165 20.07 17.26 -6.06
C TYR A 165 19.55 17.90 -7.35
N PRO A 166 19.91 19.16 -7.65
CA PRO A 166 19.55 19.76 -8.91
C PRO A 166 20.39 19.12 -10.01
N ASP A 167 19.74 18.47 -10.97
CA ASP A 167 20.44 17.89 -12.12
C ASP A 167 20.58 18.95 -13.23
N GLU A 168 21.76 19.57 -13.28
CA GLU A 168 22.08 20.59 -14.28
C GLU A 168 22.30 20.01 -15.67
N GLU A 169 22.76 18.77 -15.75
CA GLU A 169 22.97 18.05 -17.00
C GLU A 169 21.67 17.56 -17.62
N ARG A 170 20.57 17.63 -16.84
CA ARG A 170 19.22 17.25 -17.26
C ARG A 170 19.10 15.82 -17.79
N ASN A 171 19.84 14.91 -17.18
CA ASN A 171 19.75 13.49 -17.46
C ASN A 171 18.47 12.87 -16.87
N PHE A 172 17.34 13.54 -17.07
CA PHE A 172 16.08 13.12 -16.52
C PHE A 172 15.50 11.96 -17.32
N GLY A 173 15.14 10.89 -16.62
CA GLY A 173 14.42 9.74 -17.20
C GLY A 173 12.91 9.91 -17.23
N TYR A 174 12.37 10.92 -16.54
CA TYR A 174 10.94 11.08 -16.35
C TYR A 174 10.51 12.53 -16.43
N PHE A 175 9.37 12.77 -17.11
CA PHE A 175 8.62 14.01 -17.08
C PHE A 175 7.29 13.76 -16.40
N SER A 176 7.00 14.49 -15.34
CA SER A 176 5.76 14.37 -14.59
C SER A 176 4.87 15.57 -14.83
N LEU A 177 3.70 15.34 -15.40
CA LEU A 177 2.72 16.35 -15.75
C LEU A 177 1.55 16.29 -14.77
N LYS A 178 1.32 17.36 -14.04
CA LYS A 178 0.14 17.51 -13.20
C LYS A 178 -1.02 17.99 -14.09
N LEU A 179 -2.06 17.20 -14.20
CA LEU A 179 -3.16 17.46 -15.11
C LEU A 179 -4.31 18.20 -14.42
N ASN A 180 -4.95 19.09 -15.18
CA ASN A 180 -6.18 19.79 -14.79
C ASN A 180 -7.14 19.82 -15.96
N THR A 181 -7.66 18.65 -16.38
CA THR A 181 -8.52 18.57 -17.55
C THR A 181 -9.61 17.53 -17.41
N GLY A 182 -10.80 17.83 -17.98
CA GLY A 182 -11.88 16.87 -18.20
C GLY A 182 -11.79 16.17 -19.57
N ASN A 183 -10.92 16.63 -20.49
CA ASN A 183 -10.73 16.05 -21.83
C ASN A 183 -9.35 15.40 -21.96
N LEU A 184 -9.18 14.27 -21.32
CA LEU A 184 -7.93 13.52 -21.32
C LEU A 184 -7.50 13.05 -22.73
N PRO A 185 -8.37 12.54 -23.61
CA PRO A 185 -7.97 12.09 -24.94
C PRO A 185 -7.27 13.19 -25.76
N ALA A 186 -7.87 14.38 -25.83
CA ALA A 186 -7.29 15.50 -26.56
C ALA A 186 -5.94 15.94 -25.99
N LEU A 187 -5.78 15.92 -24.66
CA LEU A 187 -4.52 16.22 -24.01
C LEU A 187 -3.46 15.17 -24.35
N MET A 188 -3.81 13.89 -24.32
CA MET A 188 -2.86 12.80 -24.64
C MET A 188 -2.37 12.89 -26.09
N ASP A 189 -3.26 13.23 -27.04
CA ASP A 189 -2.88 13.46 -28.45
C ASP A 189 -1.94 14.67 -28.59
N PHE A 190 -2.23 15.75 -27.87
CA PHE A 190 -1.33 16.92 -27.83
C PHE A 190 0.05 16.55 -27.30
N VAL A 191 0.12 15.90 -26.12
CA VAL A 191 1.38 15.49 -25.49
C VAL A 191 2.15 14.54 -26.40
N LYS A 192 1.50 13.57 -27.03
CA LYS A 192 2.11 12.63 -27.97
C LYS A 192 2.70 13.33 -29.18
N THR A 193 1.97 14.30 -29.75
CA THR A 193 2.44 15.07 -30.89
C THR A 193 3.70 15.87 -30.55
N LYS A 194 3.70 16.53 -29.37
CA LYS A 194 4.86 17.30 -28.88
C LYS A 194 6.04 16.40 -28.56
N TRP A 195 5.78 15.24 -27.93
CA TRP A 195 6.83 14.23 -27.66
C TRP A 195 7.54 13.79 -28.93
N ASN A 196 6.77 13.38 -29.95
CA ASN A 196 7.34 12.90 -31.21
C ASN A 196 8.11 14.00 -31.98
N SER A 197 7.72 15.27 -31.80
CA SER A 197 8.43 16.42 -32.40
C SER A 197 9.78 16.70 -31.74
N HIS A 198 9.87 16.58 -30.41
CA HIS A 198 11.07 16.92 -29.66
C HIS A 198 11.98 15.72 -29.41
N PHE A 199 11.41 14.51 -29.34
CA PHE A 199 12.13 13.27 -29.01
C PHE A 199 11.78 12.13 -30.01
N PRO A 200 12.10 12.29 -31.32
CA PRO A 200 11.68 11.34 -32.35
C PRO A 200 12.30 9.93 -32.17
N GLU A 201 13.46 9.85 -31.51
CA GLU A 201 14.16 8.57 -31.24
C GLU A 201 13.71 7.89 -29.96
N SER A 202 12.93 8.57 -29.11
CA SER A 202 12.43 8.02 -27.87
C SER A 202 10.98 7.56 -28.02
N PRO A 203 10.64 6.28 -27.76
CA PRO A 203 9.27 5.82 -27.85
C PRO A 203 8.37 6.59 -26.85
N TYR A 204 7.16 6.98 -27.31
CA TYR A 204 6.19 7.62 -26.44
C TYR A 204 5.61 6.60 -25.46
N GLN A 205 6.07 6.64 -24.24
CA GLN A 205 5.56 5.79 -23.17
C GLN A 205 5.09 6.64 -22.00
N PHE A 206 3.93 6.32 -21.48
CA PHE A 206 3.34 7.02 -20.37
C PHE A 206 2.69 6.07 -19.36
N SER A 207 2.53 6.54 -18.15
CA SER A 207 1.77 5.87 -17.10
C SER A 207 1.14 6.91 -16.17
N PHE A 208 0.05 6.54 -15.50
CA PHE A 208 -0.49 7.37 -14.44
C PHE A 208 0.14 6.96 -13.09
N LEU A 209 0.54 7.95 -12.33
CA LEU A 209 1.27 7.73 -11.08
C LEU A 209 0.42 6.99 -10.04
N ASP A 210 -0.86 7.31 -9.96
CA ASP A 210 -1.81 6.61 -9.09
C ASP A 210 -2.00 5.14 -9.50
N GLU A 211 -1.90 4.84 -10.80
CA GLU A 211 -1.92 3.47 -11.31
C GLU A 211 -0.64 2.71 -10.96
N GLN A 212 0.53 3.35 -11.06
CA GLN A 212 1.80 2.76 -10.62
C GLN A 212 1.76 2.38 -9.14
N PHE A 213 1.30 3.29 -8.27
CA PHE A 213 1.10 3.00 -6.84
C PHE A 213 0.09 1.88 -6.61
N ASN A 214 -1.03 1.85 -7.35
CA ASN A 214 -2.01 0.77 -7.24
C ASN A 214 -1.45 -0.59 -7.68
N ASN A 215 -0.54 -0.60 -8.66
CA ASN A 215 0.09 -1.82 -9.18
C ASN A 215 0.98 -2.49 -8.13
N GLN A 216 1.62 -1.73 -7.23
CA GLN A 216 2.40 -2.27 -6.12
C GLN A 216 1.55 -3.13 -5.18
N TYR A 217 0.25 -2.83 -5.05
CA TYR A 217 -0.70 -3.57 -4.21
C TYR A 217 -1.50 -4.64 -4.96
N LYS A 218 -1.25 -4.85 -6.27
CA LYS A 218 -1.98 -5.88 -7.05
C LYS A 218 -1.78 -7.28 -6.47
N GLY A 219 -0.57 -7.62 -6.04
CA GLY A 219 -0.27 -8.90 -5.40
C GLY A 219 -1.06 -9.11 -4.11
N ASP A 220 -1.10 -8.10 -3.25
CA ASP A 220 -1.84 -8.15 -1.98
C ASP A 220 -3.36 -8.26 -2.20
N LYS A 221 -3.89 -7.54 -3.21
CA LYS A 221 -5.31 -7.62 -3.59
C LYS A 221 -5.66 -9.01 -4.13
N LEU A 222 -4.83 -9.58 -5.00
CA LEU A 222 -5.01 -10.93 -5.53
C LEU A 222 -4.98 -11.95 -4.39
N PHE A 223 -3.99 -11.88 -3.51
CA PHE A 223 -3.88 -12.74 -2.33
C PHE A 223 -5.11 -12.64 -1.43
N SER A 224 -5.58 -11.42 -1.15
CA SER A 224 -6.80 -11.19 -0.37
C SER A 224 -8.04 -11.79 -1.04
N THR A 225 -8.18 -11.65 -2.36
CA THR A 225 -9.31 -12.22 -3.12
C THR A 225 -9.31 -13.74 -3.06
N VAL A 226 -8.13 -14.37 -3.22
CA VAL A 226 -7.96 -15.82 -3.13
C VAL A 226 -8.29 -16.32 -1.72
N LEU A 227 -7.79 -15.65 -0.68
CA LEU A 227 -8.12 -16.00 0.71
C LEU A 227 -9.62 -15.90 0.99
N TRP A 228 -10.28 -14.88 0.47
CA TRP A 228 -11.74 -14.69 0.61
C TRP A 228 -12.51 -15.84 0.00
N LEU A 229 -12.14 -16.25 -1.22
CA LEU A 229 -12.75 -17.38 -1.91
C LEU A 229 -12.60 -18.70 -1.11
N PHE A 230 -11.38 -18.99 -0.66
CA PHE A 230 -11.13 -20.17 0.17
C PHE A 230 -11.87 -20.13 1.51
N THR A 231 -11.99 -18.97 2.11
CA THR A 231 -12.77 -18.79 3.35
C THR A 231 -14.24 -19.13 3.13
N ILE A 232 -14.86 -18.68 2.04
CA ILE A 232 -16.25 -19.01 1.71
C ILE A 232 -16.41 -20.53 1.52
N ILE A 233 -15.52 -21.15 0.75
CA ILE A 233 -15.54 -22.59 0.52
C ILE A 233 -15.40 -23.36 1.85
N ALA A 234 -14.46 -22.94 2.70
CA ALA A 234 -14.26 -23.55 4.02
C ALA A 234 -15.51 -23.45 4.90
N ILE A 235 -16.20 -22.30 4.91
CA ILE A 235 -17.46 -22.10 5.64
C ILE A 235 -18.55 -23.03 5.10
N ILE A 236 -18.68 -23.14 3.78
CA ILE A 236 -19.68 -24.05 3.17
C ILE A 236 -19.41 -25.50 3.58
N VAL A 237 -18.16 -25.96 3.48
CA VAL A 237 -17.77 -27.33 3.86
C VAL A 237 -18.02 -27.59 5.36
N ALA A 238 -17.67 -26.60 6.22
CA ALA A 238 -17.93 -26.70 7.66
C ALA A 238 -19.43 -26.78 7.96
N CYS A 239 -20.26 -25.98 7.28
CA CYS A 239 -21.72 -26.02 7.41
C CYS A 239 -22.30 -27.39 6.97
N LEU A 240 -21.82 -27.94 5.86
CA LEU A 240 -22.22 -29.27 5.39
C LEU A 240 -21.80 -30.36 6.37
N GLY A 241 -20.60 -30.27 6.94
CA GLY A 241 -20.14 -31.18 8.00
C GLY A 241 -21.00 -31.13 9.25
N LEU A 242 -21.30 -29.90 9.75
CA LEU A 242 -22.20 -29.72 10.90
C LEU A 242 -23.62 -30.21 10.60
N PHE A 243 -24.10 -29.95 9.40
CA PHE A 243 -25.43 -30.42 8.96
C PHE A 243 -25.50 -31.94 8.95
N GLY A 244 -24.52 -32.63 8.35
CA GLY A 244 -24.48 -34.11 8.31
C GLY A 244 -24.34 -34.71 9.71
N LEU A 245 -23.47 -34.17 10.56
CA LEU A 245 -23.30 -34.63 11.93
C LEU A 245 -24.56 -34.40 12.78
N SER A 246 -25.25 -33.28 12.57
CA SER A 246 -26.51 -32.95 13.23
C SER A 246 -27.60 -33.94 12.83
N LEU A 247 -27.76 -34.26 11.53
CA LEU A 247 -28.69 -35.29 11.05
C LEU A 247 -28.42 -36.63 11.69
N TYR A 248 -27.19 -37.08 11.72
CA TYR A 248 -26.80 -38.37 12.30
C TYR A 248 -27.11 -38.43 13.79
N THR A 249 -26.75 -37.38 14.54
CA THR A 249 -26.98 -37.31 15.99
C THR A 249 -28.47 -37.29 16.32
N VAL A 250 -29.26 -36.52 15.58
CA VAL A 250 -30.71 -36.45 15.73
C VAL A 250 -31.32 -37.84 15.46
N SER A 251 -30.92 -38.51 14.37
CA SER A 251 -31.40 -39.84 14.04
C SER A 251 -31.12 -40.88 15.14
N LYS A 252 -29.91 -40.85 15.72
CA LYS A 252 -29.56 -41.73 16.85
C LYS A 252 -30.34 -41.42 18.13
N ARG A 253 -30.72 -40.17 18.36
CA ARG A 253 -31.47 -39.74 19.57
C ARG A 253 -32.97 -39.65 19.35
N MET A 254 -33.52 -40.13 18.22
CA MET A 254 -34.95 -40.05 17.91
C MET A 254 -35.85 -40.69 18.97
N LYS A 255 -35.46 -41.86 19.48
CA LYS A 255 -36.23 -42.54 20.57
C LYS A 255 -36.23 -41.70 21.85
N GLU A 256 -35.09 -41.16 22.26
CA GLU A 256 -34.96 -40.27 23.43
C GLU A 256 -35.80 -39.00 23.28
N ILE A 257 -35.73 -38.36 22.10
CA ILE A 257 -36.51 -37.18 21.77
C ILE A 257 -38.00 -37.47 21.79
N GLY A 258 -38.42 -38.63 21.25
CA GLY A 258 -39.80 -39.09 21.26
C GLY A 258 -40.35 -39.31 22.67
N ILE A 259 -39.62 -40.01 23.54
CA ILE A 259 -40.00 -40.24 24.95
C ILE A 259 -40.14 -38.92 25.70
N ARG A 260 -39.17 -38.02 25.56
CA ARG A 260 -39.25 -36.71 26.24
C ARG A 260 -40.41 -35.85 25.75
N LYS A 261 -40.74 -35.94 24.46
CA LYS A 261 -41.88 -35.21 23.88
C LYS A 261 -43.21 -35.73 24.43
N VAL A 262 -43.36 -37.07 24.59
CA VAL A 262 -44.54 -37.67 25.23
C VAL A 262 -44.65 -37.29 26.72
N LEU A 263 -43.51 -37.10 27.40
CA LEU A 263 -43.43 -36.63 28.78
C LEU A 263 -43.61 -35.09 28.92
N GLY A 264 -43.95 -34.38 27.84
CA GLY A 264 -44.29 -32.97 27.89
C GLY A 264 -43.10 -32.02 27.65
N ALA A 265 -41.95 -32.50 27.18
CA ALA A 265 -40.84 -31.61 26.86
C ALA A 265 -41.18 -30.66 25.71
N THR A 266 -40.86 -29.38 25.89
CA THR A 266 -41.08 -28.35 24.88
C THR A 266 -40.04 -28.45 23.74
N ILE A 267 -40.39 -27.94 22.55
CA ILE A 267 -39.50 -27.88 21.39
C ILE A 267 -38.20 -27.17 21.76
N GLY A 268 -38.28 -26.08 22.53
CA GLY A 268 -37.12 -25.33 22.98
C GLY A 268 -36.13 -26.11 23.86
N GLN A 269 -36.66 -26.98 24.75
CA GLN A 269 -35.83 -27.83 25.61
C GLN A 269 -35.08 -28.89 24.80
N ILE A 270 -35.72 -29.49 23.81
CA ILE A 270 -35.12 -30.50 22.92
C ILE A 270 -34.06 -29.83 22.06
N THR A 271 -34.38 -28.68 21.46
CA THR A 271 -33.45 -27.92 20.62
C THR A 271 -32.21 -27.46 21.42
N ARG A 272 -32.41 -26.94 22.64
CA ARG A 272 -31.29 -26.54 23.52
C ARG A 272 -30.36 -27.72 23.86
N MET A 273 -30.91 -28.90 24.10
CA MET A 273 -30.13 -30.10 24.39
C MET A 273 -29.22 -30.48 23.22
N VAL A 274 -29.77 -30.50 22.00
CA VAL A 274 -29.00 -30.86 20.80
C VAL A 274 -27.96 -29.75 20.49
N THR A 275 -28.37 -28.50 20.53
CA THR A 275 -27.50 -27.37 20.18
C THR A 275 -26.31 -27.19 21.13
N LYS A 276 -26.50 -27.51 22.43
CA LYS A 276 -25.45 -27.36 23.46
C LYS A 276 -24.17 -28.13 23.14
N ASP A 277 -24.32 -29.34 22.60
CA ASP A 277 -23.17 -30.23 22.30
C ASP A 277 -22.35 -29.65 21.13
N TYR A 278 -23.01 -29.10 20.08
CA TYR A 278 -22.34 -28.45 18.96
C TYR A 278 -21.72 -27.12 19.34
N LEU A 279 -22.42 -26.33 20.17
CA LEU A 279 -21.89 -25.04 20.63
C LEU A 279 -20.58 -25.21 21.42
N LYS A 280 -20.49 -26.27 22.26
CA LYS A 280 -19.25 -26.62 22.95
C LYS A 280 -18.11 -26.90 21.99
N LEU A 281 -18.36 -27.67 20.92
CA LEU A 281 -17.34 -28.01 19.92
C LEU A 281 -16.85 -26.73 19.19
N VAL A 282 -17.76 -25.85 18.80
CA VAL A 282 -17.43 -24.60 18.12
C VAL A 282 -16.61 -23.67 19.04
N ILE A 283 -16.98 -23.58 20.33
CA ILE A 283 -16.25 -22.79 21.31
C ILE A 283 -14.82 -23.35 21.52
N VAL A 284 -14.68 -24.66 21.69
CA VAL A 284 -13.37 -25.32 21.85
C VAL A 284 -12.51 -25.09 20.61
N ALA A 285 -13.09 -25.25 19.41
CA ALA A 285 -12.40 -24.95 18.15
C ALA A 285 -11.95 -23.48 18.07
N GLY A 286 -12.81 -22.53 18.49
CA GLY A 286 -12.49 -21.10 18.55
C GLY A 286 -11.34 -20.77 19.51
N VAL A 287 -11.35 -21.39 20.71
CA VAL A 287 -10.28 -21.23 21.71
C VAL A 287 -8.91 -21.69 21.17
N ILE A 288 -8.88 -22.72 20.33
CA ILE A 288 -7.66 -23.21 19.69
C ILE A 288 -7.30 -22.34 18.47
N ALA A 289 -8.28 -21.97 17.65
CA ALA A 289 -8.06 -21.25 16.41
C ALA A 289 -7.55 -19.79 16.62
N VAL A 290 -8.07 -19.09 17.64
CA VAL A 290 -7.70 -17.68 17.90
C VAL A 290 -6.21 -17.50 18.20
N PRO A 291 -5.57 -18.27 19.10
CA PRO A 291 -4.12 -18.15 19.34
C PRO A 291 -3.28 -18.46 18.08
N VAL A 292 -3.68 -19.48 17.32
CA VAL A 292 -2.99 -19.84 16.07
C VAL A 292 -3.12 -18.71 15.04
N ALA A 293 -4.32 -18.19 14.86
CA ALA A 293 -4.58 -17.07 13.96
C ALA A 293 -3.82 -15.81 14.38
N TYR A 294 -3.77 -15.50 15.69
CA TYR A 294 -3.00 -14.39 16.22
C TYR A 294 -1.50 -14.52 15.89
N TRP A 295 -0.93 -15.71 16.12
CA TRP A 295 0.49 -15.96 15.84
C TRP A 295 0.81 -15.82 14.35
N LEU A 296 -0.01 -16.40 13.46
CA LEU A 296 0.14 -16.29 12.01
C LEU A 296 0.02 -14.84 11.54
N LEU A 297 -1.01 -14.12 12.01
CA LEU A 297 -1.26 -12.74 11.66
C LEU A 297 -0.13 -11.82 12.13
N LYS A 298 0.37 -12.03 13.37
CA LYS A 298 1.51 -11.28 13.92
C LYS A 298 2.76 -11.49 13.09
N ASN A 299 3.07 -12.73 12.69
CA ASN A 299 4.23 -13.05 11.85
C ASN A 299 4.11 -12.43 10.45
N TRP A 300 2.90 -12.43 9.90
CA TRP A 300 2.65 -11.80 8.60
C TRP A 300 2.78 -10.27 8.68
N LEU A 301 2.18 -9.63 9.69
CA LEU A 301 2.30 -8.19 9.90
C LEU A 301 3.74 -7.74 10.19
N ASN A 302 4.58 -8.60 10.75
CA ASN A 302 5.99 -8.26 11.01
C ASN A 302 6.80 -7.98 9.73
N LYS A 303 6.29 -8.36 8.57
CA LYS A 303 6.88 -8.04 7.26
C LYS A 303 6.60 -6.60 6.81
N TYR A 304 5.66 -5.91 7.46
CA TYR A 304 5.27 -4.54 7.12
C TYR A 304 5.92 -3.55 8.08
N ALA A 305 6.53 -2.50 7.55
CA ALA A 305 7.13 -1.43 8.35
C ALA A 305 6.04 -0.62 9.07
N PHE A 306 4.93 -0.35 8.36
CA PHE A 306 3.77 0.36 8.90
C PHE A 306 2.64 -0.64 9.15
N ARG A 307 2.49 -1.03 10.41
CA ARG A 307 1.50 -2.05 10.84
C ARG A 307 0.40 -1.42 11.66
N ILE A 308 -0.81 -1.94 11.43
CA ILE A 308 -1.93 -1.67 12.33
C ILE A 308 -1.77 -2.46 13.63
N SER A 309 -2.24 -1.90 14.73
CA SER A 309 -2.37 -2.64 15.98
C SER A 309 -3.44 -3.73 15.83
N ILE A 310 -3.11 -4.96 16.22
CA ILE A 310 -4.06 -6.06 16.22
C ILE A 310 -4.97 -5.88 17.45
N ASP A 311 -6.19 -5.42 17.21
CA ASP A 311 -7.21 -5.29 18.25
C ASP A 311 -7.96 -6.63 18.42
N ILE A 312 -8.49 -6.88 19.62
CA ILE A 312 -9.27 -8.07 19.97
C ILE A 312 -10.52 -8.23 19.09
N TRP A 313 -11.06 -7.15 18.58
CA TRP A 313 -12.23 -7.14 17.69
C TRP A 313 -12.01 -7.90 16.38
N PHE A 314 -10.77 -7.97 15.89
CA PHE A 314 -10.43 -8.75 14.69
C PHE A 314 -10.64 -10.25 14.86
N PHE A 315 -10.66 -10.75 16.11
CA PHE A 315 -10.92 -12.16 16.44
C PHE A 315 -12.34 -12.38 16.93
N LEU A 316 -12.87 -11.45 17.72
CA LEU A 316 -14.19 -11.60 18.34
C LEU A 316 -15.31 -11.59 17.29
N LEU A 317 -15.28 -10.68 16.32
CA LEU A 317 -16.32 -10.59 15.28
C LEU A 317 -16.40 -11.85 14.40
N PRO A 318 -15.30 -12.39 13.83
CA PRO A 318 -15.36 -13.65 13.08
C PRO A 318 -15.82 -14.84 13.92
N VAL A 319 -15.39 -14.94 15.18
CA VAL A 319 -15.84 -16.03 16.08
C VAL A 319 -17.34 -15.94 16.33
N LEU A 320 -17.87 -14.75 16.62
CA LEU A 320 -19.32 -14.54 16.78
C LEU A 320 -20.09 -14.88 15.51
N MET A 321 -19.56 -14.52 14.35
CA MET A 321 -20.15 -14.82 13.04
C MET A 321 -20.22 -16.34 12.82
N ILE A 322 -19.13 -17.09 13.08
CA ILE A 322 -19.08 -18.54 12.95
C ILE A 322 -20.05 -19.21 13.93
N ILE A 323 -20.10 -18.76 15.18
CA ILE A 323 -21.07 -19.26 16.18
C ILE A 323 -22.50 -19.04 15.68
N THR A 324 -22.80 -17.88 15.12
CA THR A 324 -24.15 -17.56 14.61
C THR A 324 -24.53 -18.48 13.44
N ILE A 325 -23.63 -18.68 12.49
CA ILE A 325 -23.85 -19.58 11.34
C ILE A 325 -24.05 -21.00 11.81
N ALA A 326 -23.21 -21.50 12.73
CA ALA A 326 -23.33 -22.83 13.31
C ALA A 326 -24.66 -23.01 14.04
N LEU A 327 -25.08 -22.04 14.84
CA LEU A 327 -26.38 -22.04 15.53
C LEU A 327 -27.54 -22.13 14.54
N ILE A 328 -27.56 -21.30 13.50
CA ILE A 328 -28.63 -21.33 12.48
C ILE A 328 -28.71 -22.70 11.83
N THR A 329 -27.56 -23.29 11.44
CA THR A 329 -27.48 -24.60 10.79
C THR A 329 -28.05 -25.73 11.70
N VAL A 330 -27.65 -25.75 12.97
CA VAL A 330 -28.08 -26.78 13.94
C VAL A 330 -29.54 -26.56 14.40
N LEU A 331 -29.95 -25.29 14.60
CA LEU A 331 -31.33 -24.95 14.98
C LEU A 331 -32.33 -25.44 13.94
N TYR A 332 -32.04 -25.17 12.65
CA TYR A 332 -32.92 -25.66 11.57
C TYR A 332 -33.20 -27.16 11.67
N GLN A 333 -32.16 -27.98 11.87
CA GLN A 333 -32.27 -29.41 11.98
C GLN A 333 -32.97 -29.85 13.28
N SER A 334 -32.61 -29.21 14.40
CA SER A 334 -33.17 -29.54 15.70
C SER A 334 -34.67 -29.25 15.78
N VAL A 335 -35.10 -28.11 15.19
CA VAL A 335 -36.53 -27.76 15.12
C VAL A 335 -37.29 -28.74 14.23
N ARG A 336 -36.72 -29.10 13.07
CA ARG A 336 -37.32 -30.10 12.15
C ARG A 336 -37.49 -31.47 12.85
N ALA A 337 -36.49 -31.88 13.64
CA ALA A 337 -36.57 -33.12 14.41
C ALA A 337 -37.60 -33.07 15.53
N ALA A 338 -37.68 -31.95 16.27
CA ALA A 338 -38.65 -31.75 17.34
C ALA A 338 -40.10 -31.68 16.83
N LEU A 339 -40.31 -31.24 15.59
CA LEU A 339 -41.62 -31.21 14.92
C LEU A 339 -42.03 -32.59 14.36
N ALA A 340 -41.11 -33.57 14.24
CA ALA A 340 -41.43 -34.91 13.74
C ALA A 340 -42.47 -35.61 14.61
N ASN A 341 -43.33 -36.42 13.98
CA ASN A 341 -44.42 -37.12 14.66
C ASN A 341 -43.88 -38.20 15.59
N PRO A 342 -44.13 -38.12 16.93
CA PRO A 342 -43.57 -39.08 17.89
C PRO A 342 -44.03 -40.52 17.67
N VAL A 343 -45.22 -40.72 17.12
CA VAL A 343 -45.77 -42.06 16.84
C VAL A 343 -44.99 -42.82 15.77
N LYS A 344 -44.53 -42.09 14.72
CA LYS A 344 -43.64 -42.67 13.69
C LYS A 344 -42.25 -42.98 14.24
N SER A 345 -41.76 -42.19 15.18
CA SER A 345 -40.40 -42.33 15.75
C SER A 345 -40.28 -43.56 16.70
N LEU A 346 -41.40 -44.03 17.26
CA LEU A 346 -41.43 -45.18 18.17
C LEU A 346 -41.79 -46.48 17.44
N ARG A 347 -42.30 -46.44 16.19
CA ARG A 347 -42.80 -47.59 15.42
C ARG A 347 -41.79 -48.14 14.41
N THR A 348 -40.61 -47.55 14.28
CA THR A 348 -39.53 -48.03 13.39
C THR A 348 -38.73 -49.12 14.11
N GLU A 349 -39.14 -50.34 14.00
CA GLU A 349 -38.33 -51.56 13.90
C GLU A 349 -38.21 -51.93 12.45
#